data_664606c1e1272ba0195043767300b810
#
_entry.id   664606c1e1272ba0195043767300b810
#
_cell.length_a   1.000
_cell.length_b   1.000
_cell.length_c   1.000
_cell.angle_alpha   90.00
_cell.angle_beta   90.00
_cell.angle_gamma   90.00
#
_symmetry.space_group_name_H-M   'P 1'
#
loop_
_entity.id
_entity.type
_entity.pdbx_description
1 polymer ?
#
loop_
_entity_poly.entity_id
_entity_poly.type
_entity_poly.pdbx_seq_one_letter_code
_entity_poly.pdbx_strand_id
1 'polypeptide(L)'
;MAEKLGKVLCVDDEPNIVRALQWLLQKEFEVFTANSGQDGLALVKQHDFDVVISDQRMPVMTGVEFLREVKRLSPRSMRILLTGYSDLQAIVRSVNESEVFRFINKPWNISELPKVVEQAVNIAKTQPVEAEVDENAEVTEDSPIVASGDSILVIDDNPSMRSAVEEIVGSAVKVQYAPNLAEAVGVLNSQSVSVIVSATRVGSMDATRLVRLMKTRHPEIVTVMLTAESDSETVTTLINQGQIYRFVPKPIRPGYLKLVINSALIKHKTLSRDPALVGRHVVERTSDGAMESLMADVQKAAALSPTSTATKAAQGAGGGGGLFGSISAGFKRLFGG
;
A
#
# COMPACT_ATOMS: atom_id res chain seq x y z
N MET A 1 -4.94 -21.50 -32.97
CA MET A 1 -4.31 -20.33 -32.32
C MET A 1 -4.42 -20.55 -30.83
N ALA A 2 -3.37 -20.32 -30.05
CA ALA A 2 -3.46 -20.43 -28.61
C ALA A 2 -4.46 -19.37 -28.08
N GLU A 3 -5.29 -19.76 -27.12
CA GLU A 3 -6.23 -18.85 -26.47
C GLU A 3 -5.46 -17.76 -25.73
N LYS A 4 -5.87 -16.50 -25.89
CA LYS A 4 -5.23 -15.35 -25.24
C LYS A 4 -5.60 -15.30 -23.76
N LEU A 5 -4.61 -15.03 -22.92
CA LEU A 5 -4.79 -14.97 -21.47
C LEU A 5 -5.76 -13.87 -21.02
N GLY A 6 -5.79 -12.74 -21.72
CA GLY A 6 -6.68 -11.62 -21.42
C GLY A 6 -6.55 -10.47 -22.37
N LYS A 7 -7.34 -9.40 -22.17
CA LYS A 7 -7.36 -8.17 -22.95
C LYS A 7 -6.58 -7.07 -22.22
N VAL A 8 -5.62 -6.49 -22.91
CA VAL A 8 -4.71 -5.45 -22.37
C VAL A 8 -4.77 -4.20 -23.24
N LEU A 9 -4.99 -3.05 -22.62
CA LEU A 9 -4.86 -1.74 -23.26
C LEU A 9 -3.53 -1.10 -22.86
N CYS A 10 -2.75 -0.67 -23.85
CA CYS A 10 -1.50 0.08 -23.66
C CYS A 10 -1.67 1.51 -24.19
N VAL A 11 -1.40 2.51 -23.34
CA VAL A 11 -1.57 3.93 -23.64
C VAL A 11 -0.28 4.68 -23.37
N ASP A 12 0.28 5.32 -24.41
CA ASP A 12 1.50 6.11 -24.35
C ASP A 12 1.52 7.06 -25.55
N ASP A 13 1.91 8.33 -25.37
CA ASP A 13 1.95 9.30 -26.47
C ASP A 13 3.13 9.07 -27.44
N GLU A 14 4.09 8.24 -27.04
CA GLU A 14 5.19 7.82 -27.88
C GLU A 14 4.84 6.55 -28.71
N PRO A 15 4.62 6.63 -30.04
CA PRO A 15 4.24 5.47 -30.86
C PRO A 15 5.26 4.31 -30.82
N ASN A 16 6.53 4.61 -30.53
CA ASN A 16 7.56 3.58 -30.40
C ASN A 16 7.39 2.75 -29.13
N ILE A 17 6.99 3.40 -28.03
CA ILE A 17 6.70 2.73 -26.76
C ILE A 17 5.47 1.84 -26.91
N VAL A 18 4.40 2.37 -27.50
CA VAL A 18 3.17 1.61 -27.78
C VAL A 18 3.48 0.36 -28.61
N ARG A 19 4.26 0.48 -29.66
CA ARG A 19 4.68 -0.66 -30.49
C ARG A 19 5.53 -1.67 -29.74
N ALA A 20 6.44 -1.20 -28.88
CA ALA A 20 7.28 -2.08 -28.06
C ALA A 20 6.43 -2.89 -27.05
N LEU A 21 5.47 -2.26 -26.39
CA LEU A 21 4.53 -2.92 -25.49
C LEU A 21 3.66 -3.94 -26.24
N GLN A 22 3.12 -3.55 -27.39
CA GLN A 22 2.33 -4.44 -28.24
C GLN A 22 3.14 -5.66 -28.67
N TRP A 23 4.35 -5.45 -29.17
CA TRP A 23 5.23 -6.55 -29.60
C TRP A 23 5.56 -7.50 -28.45
N LEU A 24 5.81 -6.96 -27.26
CA LEU A 24 6.16 -7.74 -26.07
C LEU A 24 4.98 -8.58 -25.58
N LEU A 25 3.77 -8.02 -25.55
CA LEU A 25 2.61 -8.62 -24.91
C LEU A 25 1.71 -9.41 -25.87
N GLN A 26 1.73 -9.16 -27.19
CA GLN A 26 0.80 -9.76 -28.15
C GLN A 26 0.90 -11.27 -28.27
N LYS A 27 1.99 -11.89 -27.83
CA LYS A 27 2.12 -13.35 -27.83
C LYS A 27 1.10 -14.01 -26.90
N GLU A 28 0.90 -13.45 -25.73
CA GLU A 28 0.11 -14.02 -24.65
C GLU A 28 -1.25 -13.33 -24.47
N PHE A 29 -1.35 -12.05 -24.82
CA PHE A 29 -2.55 -11.21 -24.60
C PHE A 29 -3.14 -10.67 -25.91
N GLU A 30 -4.41 -10.33 -25.88
CA GLU A 30 -5.07 -9.51 -26.89
C GLU A 30 -4.77 -8.03 -26.56
N VAL A 31 -3.90 -7.39 -27.36
CA VAL A 31 -3.38 -6.06 -27.05
C VAL A 31 -4.04 -5.00 -27.91
N PHE A 32 -4.62 -4.03 -27.24
CA PHE A 32 -5.13 -2.78 -27.82
C PHE A 32 -4.17 -1.65 -27.48
N THR A 33 -4.13 -0.64 -28.33
CA THR A 33 -3.21 0.48 -28.18
C THR A 33 -3.88 1.82 -28.42
N ALA A 34 -3.45 2.84 -27.67
CA ALA A 34 -3.85 4.23 -27.90
C ALA A 34 -2.65 5.17 -27.71
N ASN A 35 -2.66 6.29 -28.43
CA ASN A 35 -1.57 7.28 -28.39
C ASN A 35 -1.95 8.53 -27.55
N SER A 36 -3.07 8.48 -26.85
CA SER A 36 -3.49 9.51 -25.91
C SER A 36 -4.43 8.94 -24.85
N GLY A 37 -4.54 9.63 -23.70
CA GLY A 37 -5.51 9.26 -22.66
C GLY A 37 -6.96 9.33 -23.18
N GLN A 38 -7.29 10.29 -24.06
CA GLN A 38 -8.63 10.42 -24.62
C GLN A 38 -9.00 9.24 -25.52
N ASP A 39 -8.09 8.82 -26.41
CA ASP A 39 -8.29 7.65 -27.25
C ASP A 39 -8.38 6.38 -26.40
N GLY A 40 -7.55 6.28 -25.34
CA GLY A 40 -7.63 5.21 -24.36
C GLY A 40 -9.00 5.13 -23.68
N LEU A 41 -9.57 6.27 -23.23
CA LEU A 41 -10.91 6.30 -22.65
C LEU A 41 -12.01 5.94 -23.64
N ALA A 42 -11.85 6.29 -24.92
CA ALA A 42 -12.78 5.87 -25.96
C ALA A 42 -12.80 4.34 -26.12
N LEU A 43 -11.64 3.69 -26.04
CA LEU A 43 -11.53 2.23 -26.08
C LEU A 43 -12.09 1.57 -24.81
N VAL A 44 -11.84 2.13 -23.62
CA VAL A 44 -12.39 1.61 -22.33
C VAL A 44 -13.92 1.64 -22.32
N LYS A 45 -14.56 2.60 -23.01
CA LYS A 45 -16.03 2.64 -23.14
C LYS A 45 -16.60 1.60 -24.12
N GLN A 46 -15.78 1.06 -25.01
CA GLN A 46 -16.19 0.13 -26.07
C GLN A 46 -15.83 -1.32 -25.76
N HIS A 47 -14.83 -1.53 -24.91
CA HIS A 47 -14.28 -2.85 -24.62
C HIS A 47 -14.05 -3.02 -23.12
N ASP A 48 -14.26 -4.25 -22.64
CA ASP A 48 -13.83 -4.65 -21.30
C ASP A 48 -12.37 -5.09 -21.34
N PHE A 49 -11.52 -4.42 -20.56
CA PHE A 49 -10.11 -4.75 -20.41
C PHE A 49 -9.84 -5.40 -19.07
N ASP A 50 -9.01 -6.45 -19.04
CA ASP A 50 -8.51 -7.03 -17.81
C ASP A 50 -7.41 -6.15 -17.19
N VAL A 51 -6.55 -5.56 -18.06
CA VAL A 51 -5.44 -4.71 -17.63
C VAL A 51 -5.36 -3.47 -18.51
N VAL A 52 -5.11 -2.32 -17.88
CA VAL A 52 -4.81 -1.05 -18.56
C VAL A 52 -3.43 -0.58 -18.10
N ILE A 53 -2.52 -0.40 -19.06
CA ILE A 53 -1.16 0.10 -18.86
C ILE A 53 -1.11 1.52 -19.43
N SER A 54 -0.65 2.49 -18.64
CA SER A 54 -0.54 3.88 -19.08
C SER A 54 0.83 4.46 -18.80
N ASP A 55 1.37 5.23 -19.73
CA ASP A 55 2.43 6.18 -19.39
C ASP A 55 1.92 7.27 -18.48
N GLN A 56 2.82 7.83 -17.65
CA GLN A 56 2.52 8.94 -16.75
C GLN A 56 2.52 10.28 -17.48
N ARG A 57 3.47 10.52 -18.38
CA ARG A 57 3.70 11.84 -18.95
C ARG A 57 3.11 11.98 -20.35
N MET A 58 1.80 12.05 -20.44
CA MET A 58 1.10 12.28 -21.69
C MET A 58 0.61 13.73 -21.80
N PRO A 59 0.57 14.32 -23.01
CA PRO A 59 -0.05 15.63 -23.25
C PRO A 59 -1.53 15.62 -22.91
N VAL A 60 -2.05 16.76 -22.43
CA VAL A 60 -3.48 17.02 -22.15
C VAL A 60 -4.02 16.25 -20.94
N MET A 61 -3.71 14.95 -20.81
CA MET A 61 -4.19 14.10 -19.73
C MET A 61 -3.04 13.22 -19.24
N THR A 62 -2.65 13.35 -17.99
CA THR A 62 -1.62 12.52 -17.36
C THR A 62 -2.12 11.09 -17.17
N GLY A 63 -1.18 10.13 -17.03
CA GLY A 63 -1.54 8.73 -16.77
C GLY A 63 -2.36 8.54 -15.51
N VAL A 64 -2.09 9.30 -14.46
CA VAL A 64 -2.88 9.27 -13.21
C VAL A 64 -4.32 9.71 -13.47
N GLU A 65 -4.53 10.81 -14.18
CA GLU A 65 -5.88 11.30 -14.52
C GLU A 65 -6.61 10.28 -15.40
N PHE A 66 -5.93 9.72 -16.39
CA PHE A 66 -6.48 8.67 -17.24
C PHE A 66 -6.88 7.43 -16.43
N LEU A 67 -5.97 6.89 -15.60
CA LEU A 67 -6.25 5.68 -14.80
C LEU A 67 -7.32 5.91 -13.72
N ARG A 68 -7.48 7.13 -13.23
CA ARG A 68 -8.61 7.49 -12.36
C ARG A 68 -9.95 7.36 -13.09
N GLU A 69 -10.04 7.85 -14.32
CA GLU A 69 -11.24 7.68 -15.12
C GLU A 69 -11.47 6.20 -15.52
N VAL A 70 -10.40 5.45 -15.78
CA VAL A 70 -10.49 3.99 -16.00
C VAL A 70 -11.07 3.31 -14.77
N LYS A 71 -10.63 3.66 -13.55
CA LYS A 71 -11.19 3.11 -12.30
C LYS A 71 -12.71 3.31 -12.25
N ARG A 72 -13.18 4.51 -12.58
CA ARG A 72 -14.61 4.85 -12.57
C ARG A 72 -15.42 4.11 -13.65
N LEU A 73 -14.86 3.99 -14.87
CA LEU A 73 -15.56 3.37 -16.02
C LEU A 73 -15.47 1.85 -16.02
N SER A 74 -14.36 1.31 -15.56
CA SER A 74 -14.06 -0.12 -15.54
C SER A 74 -13.31 -0.51 -14.24
N PRO A 75 -14.00 -0.55 -13.09
CA PRO A 75 -13.38 -0.82 -11.79
C PRO A 75 -12.71 -2.19 -11.73
N ARG A 76 -13.14 -3.13 -12.56
CA ARG A 76 -12.57 -4.46 -12.68
C ARG A 76 -11.18 -4.47 -13.29
N SER A 77 -10.91 -3.56 -14.23
CA SER A 77 -9.60 -3.49 -14.89
C SER A 77 -8.48 -3.22 -13.89
N MET A 78 -7.43 -4.02 -13.94
CA MET A 78 -6.22 -3.77 -13.17
C MET A 78 -5.40 -2.67 -13.84
N ARG A 79 -4.89 -1.73 -13.08
CA ARG A 79 -4.24 -0.51 -13.57
C ARG A 79 -2.74 -0.55 -13.28
N ILE A 80 -1.92 -0.37 -14.33
CA ILE A 80 -0.46 -0.34 -14.25
C ILE A 80 0.00 1.02 -14.78
N LEU A 81 0.87 1.70 -14.04
CA LEU A 81 1.46 2.97 -14.45
C LEU A 81 2.93 2.77 -14.84
N LEU A 82 3.29 3.21 -16.04
CA LEU A 82 4.68 3.32 -16.49
C LEU A 82 5.19 4.71 -16.12
N THR A 83 6.35 4.82 -15.49
CA THR A 83 6.89 6.10 -15.04
C THR A 83 8.41 6.16 -15.12
N GLY A 84 8.96 7.36 -15.30
CA GLY A 84 10.37 7.63 -15.05
C GLY A 84 10.63 7.96 -13.57
N TYR A 85 11.87 7.78 -13.12
CA TYR A 85 12.29 7.88 -11.70
C TYR A 85 12.01 9.22 -10.98
N SER A 86 11.55 10.27 -11.65
CA SER A 86 11.58 11.64 -11.13
C SER A 86 10.25 12.21 -10.65
N ASP A 87 9.16 11.44 -10.58
CA ASP A 87 7.83 12.00 -10.35
C ASP A 87 7.11 11.41 -9.13
N LEU A 88 7.72 11.59 -7.93
CA LEU A 88 7.14 11.12 -6.67
C LEU A 88 5.73 11.66 -6.41
N GLN A 89 5.47 12.93 -6.74
CA GLN A 89 4.14 13.51 -6.51
C GLN A 89 3.08 12.83 -7.37
N ALA A 90 3.42 12.51 -8.62
CA ALA A 90 2.52 11.76 -9.50
C ALA A 90 2.31 10.32 -8.98
N ILE A 91 3.37 9.66 -8.51
CA ILE A 91 3.29 8.32 -7.92
C ILE A 91 2.36 8.33 -6.70
N VAL A 92 2.54 9.25 -5.76
CA VAL A 92 1.68 9.39 -4.57
C VAL A 92 0.23 9.67 -4.96
N ARG A 93 0.00 10.58 -5.93
CA ARG A 93 -1.35 10.84 -6.44
C ARG A 93 -2.00 9.61 -7.04
N SER A 94 -1.26 8.85 -7.83
CA SER A 94 -1.81 7.69 -8.53
C SER A 94 -2.28 6.59 -7.58
N VAL A 95 -1.57 6.37 -6.47
CA VAL A 95 -2.03 5.45 -5.42
C VAL A 95 -3.29 6.00 -4.75
N ASN A 96 -3.28 7.28 -4.42
CA ASN A 96 -4.37 7.90 -3.68
C ASN A 96 -5.67 8.05 -4.51
N GLU A 97 -5.56 8.23 -5.84
CA GLU A 97 -6.69 8.54 -6.71
C GLU A 97 -7.10 7.40 -7.64
N SER A 98 -6.13 6.60 -8.12
CA SER A 98 -6.36 5.64 -9.20
C SER A 98 -6.23 4.17 -8.78
N GLU A 99 -5.84 3.89 -7.53
CA GLU A 99 -5.58 2.52 -7.03
C GLU A 99 -4.75 1.69 -8.01
N VAL A 100 -3.60 2.22 -8.39
CA VAL A 100 -2.69 1.54 -9.31
C VAL A 100 -2.18 0.25 -8.69
N PHE A 101 -2.31 -0.84 -9.43
CA PHE A 101 -1.85 -2.17 -9.00
C PHE A 101 -0.33 -2.27 -8.95
N ARG A 102 0.34 -1.74 -9.97
CA ARG A 102 1.82 -1.75 -10.06
C ARG A 102 2.34 -0.49 -10.73
N PHE A 103 3.54 -0.10 -10.31
CA PHE A 103 4.38 0.89 -10.95
C PHE A 103 5.53 0.20 -11.63
N ILE A 104 5.76 0.54 -12.88
CA ILE A 104 6.88 -0.02 -13.65
C ILE A 104 7.73 1.12 -14.14
N ASN A 105 9.00 1.09 -13.77
CA ASN A 105 9.95 2.11 -14.22
C ASN A 105 10.32 1.91 -15.68
N LYS A 106 10.40 3.02 -16.43
CA LYS A 106 11.03 3.05 -17.75
C LYS A 106 12.56 3.24 -17.61
N PRO A 107 13.38 2.42 -18.27
CA PRO A 107 13.03 1.28 -19.13
C PRO A 107 12.62 0.05 -18.29
N TRP A 108 11.59 -0.65 -18.72
CA TRP A 108 11.12 -1.87 -18.05
C TRP A 108 11.96 -3.09 -18.38
N ASN A 109 11.90 -4.09 -17.52
CA ASN A 109 12.48 -5.39 -17.75
C ASN A 109 11.57 -6.21 -18.68
N ILE A 110 12.13 -6.66 -19.82
CA ILE A 110 11.40 -7.40 -20.86
C ILE A 110 10.86 -8.75 -20.34
N SER A 111 11.56 -9.39 -19.40
CA SER A 111 11.15 -10.68 -18.83
C SER A 111 10.18 -10.56 -17.66
N GLU A 112 10.08 -9.40 -17.05
CA GLU A 112 9.23 -9.16 -15.85
C GLU A 112 7.88 -8.57 -16.21
N LEU A 113 7.82 -7.62 -17.14
CA LEU A 113 6.58 -6.96 -17.51
C LEU A 113 5.46 -7.96 -17.92
N PRO A 114 5.69 -8.97 -18.79
CA PRO A 114 4.65 -9.94 -19.12
C PRO A 114 4.12 -10.70 -17.90
N LYS A 115 4.97 -11.06 -16.94
CA LYS A 115 4.59 -11.77 -15.71
C LYS A 115 3.70 -10.90 -14.82
N VAL A 116 4.02 -9.61 -14.70
CA VAL A 116 3.20 -8.65 -13.94
C VAL A 116 1.83 -8.49 -14.60
N VAL A 117 1.79 -8.43 -15.93
CA VAL A 117 0.53 -8.35 -16.69
C VAL A 117 -0.29 -9.63 -16.52
N GLU A 118 0.33 -10.81 -16.59
CA GLU A 118 -0.34 -12.09 -16.35
C GLU A 118 -0.94 -12.16 -14.95
N GLN A 119 -0.18 -11.76 -13.92
CA GLN A 119 -0.67 -11.66 -12.55
C GLN A 119 -1.90 -10.74 -12.47
N ALA A 120 -1.83 -9.58 -13.10
CA ALA A 120 -2.93 -8.60 -13.11
C ALA A 120 -4.16 -9.15 -13.83
N VAL A 121 -4.02 -9.84 -14.97
CA VAL A 121 -5.11 -10.49 -15.69
C VAL A 121 -5.78 -11.56 -14.81
N ASN A 122 -4.98 -12.39 -14.14
CA ASN A 122 -5.51 -13.43 -13.27
C ASN A 122 -6.33 -12.82 -12.12
N ILE A 123 -5.85 -11.75 -11.50
CA ILE A 123 -6.59 -11.03 -10.46
C ILE A 123 -7.89 -10.43 -11.02
N ALA A 124 -7.85 -9.77 -12.17
CA ALA A 124 -9.02 -9.18 -12.80
C ALA A 124 -10.12 -10.21 -13.09
N LYS A 125 -9.72 -11.43 -13.47
CA LYS A 125 -10.68 -12.51 -13.82
C LYS A 125 -11.20 -13.28 -12.62
N THR A 126 -10.39 -13.46 -11.59
CA THR A 126 -10.72 -14.40 -10.49
C THR A 126 -11.22 -13.70 -9.23
N GLN A 127 -10.87 -12.43 -9.03
CA GLN A 127 -11.24 -11.71 -7.84
C GLN A 127 -12.53 -10.91 -8.04
N PRO A 128 -13.43 -10.91 -7.06
CA PRO A 128 -14.63 -10.09 -7.13
C PRO A 128 -14.25 -8.61 -7.25
N VAL A 129 -15.03 -7.87 -8.01
CA VAL A 129 -14.98 -6.40 -7.97
C VAL A 129 -15.54 -5.99 -6.61
N GLU A 130 -14.86 -5.12 -5.92
CA GLU A 130 -15.48 -4.44 -4.79
C GLU A 130 -16.76 -3.82 -5.35
N ALA A 131 -17.93 -4.31 -4.90
CA ALA A 131 -19.15 -3.57 -5.16
C ALA A 131 -18.84 -2.13 -4.76
N GLU A 132 -19.12 -1.16 -5.63
CA GLU A 132 -18.94 0.24 -5.31
C GLU A 132 -19.62 0.50 -3.95
N VAL A 133 -18.90 0.22 -2.87
CA VAL A 133 -19.08 1.04 -1.70
C VAL A 133 -18.63 2.37 -2.24
N ASP A 134 -19.57 3.25 -2.43
CA ASP A 134 -19.35 4.60 -2.93
C ASP A 134 -18.22 5.23 -2.09
N GLU A 135 -16.94 4.87 -2.45
CA GLU A 135 -15.75 5.51 -1.88
C GLU A 135 -15.77 6.99 -2.25
N ASN A 136 -16.67 7.35 -3.18
CA ASN A 136 -17.12 8.68 -3.53
C ASN A 136 -18.46 9.06 -2.90
N ALA A 137 -19.07 8.28 -2.02
CA ALA A 137 -19.91 8.88 -0.99
C ALA A 137 -18.98 9.88 -0.32
N GLU A 138 -19.08 11.14 -0.73
CA GLU A 138 -18.10 12.21 -0.54
C GLU A 138 -17.61 12.24 0.91
N VAL A 139 -16.58 11.44 1.21
CA VAL A 139 -15.84 11.60 2.46
C VAL A 139 -15.09 12.91 2.28
N THR A 140 -15.70 13.97 2.77
CA THR A 140 -15.09 15.29 2.82
C THR A 140 -14.32 15.45 4.11
N GLU A 141 -13.50 16.48 4.19
CA GLU A 141 -12.81 16.83 5.44
C GLU A 141 -13.78 17.05 6.61
N ASP A 142 -15.03 17.41 6.33
CA ASP A 142 -16.10 17.64 7.31
C ASP A 142 -16.88 16.35 7.67
N SER A 143 -16.72 15.26 6.93
CA SER A 143 -17.41 14.00 7.20
C SER A 143 -17.09 13.48 8.61
N PRO A 144 -18.10 12.99 9.37
CA PRO A 144 -17.86 12.37 10.65
C PRO A 144 -17.02 11.10 10.49
N ILE A 145 -16.17 10.81 11.47
CA ILE A 145 -15.41 9.55 11.49
C ILE A 145 -16.38 8.38 11.64
N VAL A 146 -16.34 7.48 10.67
CA VAL A 146 -17.17 6.26 10.68
C VAL A 146 -16.46 5.20 11.51
N ALA A 147 -16.75 5.17 12.81
CA ALA A 147 -16.11 4.23 13.73
C ALA A 147 -17.15 3.41 14.52
N SER A 148 -16.82 2.13 14.71
CA SER A 148 -17.38 1.32 15.80
C SER A 148 -16.45 0.15 16.07
N GLY A 149 -15.75 0.17 17.21
CA GLY A 149 -14.83 -0.89 17.64
C GLY A 149 -13.48 -0.94 16.91
N ASP A 150 -13.21 0.01 16.00
CA ASP A 150 -11.95 0.10 15.26
C ASP A 150 -10.83 0.68 16.12
N SER A 151 -9.58 0.33 15.78
CA SER A 151 -8.41 0.91 16.40
C SER A 151 -7.34 1.31 15.38
N ILE A 152 -6.62 2.38 15.69
CA ILE A 152 -5.52 2.90 14.86
C ILE A 152 -4.22 2.73 15.62
N LEU A 153 -3.21 2.15 14.98
CA LEU A 153 -1.85 2.14 15.46
C LEU A 153 -1.03 3.21 14.73
N VAL A 154 -0.54 4.19 15.48
CA VAL A 154 0.39 5.22 14.99
C VAL A 154 1.81 4.76 15.26
N ILE A 155 2.65 4.66 14.22
CA ILE A 155 4.06 4.27 14.30
C ILE A 155 4.90 5.44 13.80
N ASP A 156 5.39 6.26 14.71
CA ASP A 156 6.18 7.46 14.41
C ASP A 156 7.03 7.79 15.65
N ASP A 157 8.29 8.20 15.47
CA ASP A 157 9.15 8.63 16.58
C ASP A 157 8.81 10.05 17.10
N ASN A 158 8.00 10.79 16.36
CA ASN A 158 7.48 12.08 16.79
C ASN A 158 6.15 11.92 17.56
N PRO A 159 6.12 12.15 18.88
CA PRO A 159 4.90 12.00 19.69
C PRO A 159 3.76 12.95 19.28
N SER A 160 4.05 14.07 18.61
CA SER A 160 3.02 14.99 18.11
C SER A 160 2.11 14.34 17.07
N MET A 161 2.57 13.28 16.40
CA MET A 161 1.75 12.55 15.45
C MET A 161 0.61 11.78 16.13
N ARG A 162 0.87 11.22 17.31
CA ARG A 162 -0.17 10.62 18.14
C ARG A 162 -1.26 11.64 18.47
N SER A 163 -0.88 12.80 18.99
CA SER A 163 -1.82 13.85 19.37
C SER A 163 -2.63 14.35 18.17
N ALA A 164 -1.99 14.51 17.00
CA ALA A 164 -2.68 14.91 15.78
C ALA A 164 -3.74 13.89 15.34
N VAL A 165 -3.44 12.59 15.41
CA VAL A 165 -4.41 11.54 15.07
C VAL A 165 -5.52 11.47 16.13
N GLU A 166 -5.19 11.56 17.43
CA GLU A 166 -6.18 11.58 18.54
C GLU A 166 -7.16 12.77 18.40
N GLU A 167 -6.67 13.94 18.02
CA GLU A 167 -7.50 15.13 17.76
C GLU A 167 -8.45 14.91 16.58
N ILE A 168 -7.94 14.31 15.49
CA ILE A 168 -8.71 14.04 14.27
C ILE A 168 -9.84 13.05 14.53
N VAL A 169 -9.58 11.95 15.24
CA VAL A 169 -10.55 10.87 15.39
C VAL A 169 -11.41 11.03 16.65
N GLY A 170 -11.01 11.88 17.58
CA GLY A 170 -11.69 12.11 18.86
C GLY A 170 -11.81 10.82 19.66
N SER A 171 -12.93 10.68 20.38
CA SER A 171 -13.23 9.47 21.17
C SER A 171 -13.85 8.33 20.36
N ALA A 172 -14.05 8.53 19.04
CA ALA A 172 -14.74 7.56 18.19
C ALA A 172 -13.89 6.31 17.89
N VAL A 173 -12.55 6.46 17.87
CA VAL A 173 -11.61 5.39 17.55
C VAL A 173 -10.51 5.32 18.60
N LYS A 174 -10.16 4.11 19.02
CA LYS A 174 -9.03 3.91 19.93
C LYS A 174 -7.71 4.14 19.20
N VAL A 175 -6.89 5.10 19.65
CA VAL A 175 -5.56 5.36 19.12
C VAL A 175 -4.51 4.70 20.01
N GLN A 176 -3.64 3.93 19.39
CA GLN A 176 -2.48 3.31 20.01
C GLN A 176 -1.24 3.92 19.40
N TYR A 177 -0.15 4.01 20.13
CA TYR A 177 1.06 4.67 19.70
C TYR A 177 2.29 3.80 19.95
N ALA A 178 3.16 3.76 18.98
CA ALA A 178 4.45 3.08 19.07
C ALA A 178 5.55 4.02 18.56
N PRO A 179 6.45 4.50 19.42
CA PRO A 179 7.59 5.36 19.05
C PRO A 179 8.71 4.59 18.37
N ASN A 180 8.64 3.27 18.31
CA ASN A 180 9.61 2.38 17.68
C ASN A 180 8.96 1.08 17.22
N LEU A 181 9.67 0.32 16.38
CA LEU A 181 9.13 -0.91 15.80
C LEU A 181 8.97 -2.04 16.83
N ALA A 182 9.72 -2.05 17.92
CA ALA A 182 9.58 -3.06 18.98
C ALA A 182 8.23 -2.91 19.70
N GLU A 183 7.86 -1.68 20.05
CA GLU A 183 6.56 -1.39 20.65
C GLU A 183 5.42 -1.62 19.66
N ALA A 184 5.61 -1.28 18.37
CA ALA A 184 4.63 -1.55 17.33
C ALA A 184 4.30 -3.06 17.24
N VAL A 185 5.31 -3.91 17.24
CA VAL A 185 5.15 -5.38 17.28
C VAL A 185 4.42 -5.82 18.57
N GLY A 186 4.74 -5.22 19.71
CA GLY A 186 4.06 -5.49 20.98
C GLY A 186 2.56 -5.18 20.90
N VAL A 187 2.19 -4.05 20.35
CA VAL A 187 0.79 -3.64 20.14
C VAL A 187 0.08 -4.60 19.20
N LEU A 188 0.67 -4.88 18.05
CA LEU A 188 0.09 -5.78 17.02
C LEU A 188 -0.15 -7.20 17.55
N ASN A 189 0.67 -7.66 18.50
CA ASN A 189 0.50 -8.97 19.14
C ASN A 189 -0.62 -9.02 20.20
N SER A 190 -0.86 -7.91 20.86
CA SER A 190 -1.71 -7.88 22.06
C SER A 190 -3.08 -7.27 21.80
N GLN A 191 -3.24 -6.55 20.70
CA GLN A 191 -4.45 -5.77 20.42
C GLN A 191 -4.85 -5.89 18.94
N SER A 192 -6.16 -5.83 18.70
CA SER A 192 -6.70 -5.73 17.35
C SER A 192 -6.40 -4.33 16.78
N VAL A 193 -5.90 -4.28 15.55
CA VAL A 193 -5.59 -3.05 14.82
C VAL A 193 -6.31 -3.08 13.48
N SER A 194 -7.06 -2.04 13.19
CA SER A 194 -7.80 -1.86 11.93
C SER A 194 -6.99 -1.09 10.90
N VAL A 195 -6.33 -0.01 11.35
CA VAL A 195 -5.55 0.88 10.49
C VAL A 195 -4.17 1.14 11.11
N ILE A 196 -3.14 1.08 10.30
CA ILE A 196 -1.78 1.52 10.65
C ILE A 196 -1.52 2.87 9.98
N VAL A 197 -1.12 3.87 10.77
CA VAL A 197 -0.58 5.15 10.29
C VAL A 197 0.90 5.18 10.64
N SER A 198 1.79 5.03 9.66
CA SER A 198 3.22 4.86 9.91
C SER A 198 4.07 5.85 9.13
N ALA A 199 5.12 6.39 9.75
CA ALA A 199 6.22 7.00 9.03
C ALA A 199 6.97 5.91 8.23
N THR A 200 7.65 6.31 7.14
CA THR A 200 8.52 5.42 6.35
C THR A 200 9.73 4.97 7.15
N ARG A 201 10.24 5.85 8.01
CA ARG A 201 11.32 5.57 8.95
C ARG A 201 10.91 5.98 10.36
N VAL A 202 11.31 5.18 11.34
CA VAL A 202 11.08 5.44 12.76
C VAL A 202 12.42 5.30 13.48
N GLY A 203 12.98 6.42 13.93
CA GLY A 203 14.37 6.50 14.33
C GLY A 203 15.31 6.13 13.16
N SER A 204 16.22 5.22 13.39
CA SER A 204 17.12 4.69 12.35
C SER A 204 16.53 3.54 11.53
N MET A 205 15.35 3.03 11.88
CA MET A 205 14.78 1.82 11.31
C MET A 205 13.81 2.11 10.16
N ASP A 206 13.83 1.25 9.15
CA ASP A 206 12.90 1.24 8.04
C ASP A 206 11.59 0.53 8.46
N ALA A 207 10.53 1.31 8.68
CA ALA A 207 9.22 0.79 9.09
C ALA A 207 8.49 0.05 7.95
N THR A 208 8.92 0.27 6.71
CA THR A 208 8.28 -0.34 5.53
C THR A 208 8.39 -1.86 5.53
N ARG A 209 9.48 -2.39 6.13
CA ARG A 209 9.70 -3.83 6.27
C ARG A 209 8.64 -4.49 7.17
N LEU A 210 8.29 -3.84 8.29
CA LEU A 210 7.21 -4.30 9.17
C LEU A 210 5.86 -4.28 8.44
N VAL A 211 5.56 -3.19 7.74
CA VAL A 211 4.31 -3.04 6.98
C VAL A 211 4.15 -4.15 5.94
N ARG A 212 5.20 -4.47 5.18
CA ARG A 212 5.17 -5.56 4.20
C ARG A 212 4.88 -6.92 4.84
N LEU A 213 5.54 -7.22 5.95
CA LEU A 213 5.30 -8.46 6.68
C LEU A 213 3.87 -8.52 7.23
N MET A 214 3.35 -7.42 7.75
CA MET A 214 1.96 -7.33 8.22
C MET A 214 0.97 -7.59 7.08
N LYS A 215 1.17 -7.01 5.91
CA LYS A 215 0.29 -7.21 4.75
C LYS A 215 0.25 -8.66 4.26
N THR A 216 1.35 -9.40 4.38
CA THR A 216 1.40 -10.81 4.01
C THR A 216 0.53 -11.69 4.93
N ARG A 217 0.39 -11.34 6.20
CA ARG A 217 -0.31 -12.13 7.23
C ARG A 217 -1.68 -11.57 7.60
N HIS A 218 -1.82 -10.25 7.54
CA HIS A 218 -2.99 -9.49 7.94
C HIS A 218 -3.37 -8.50 6.82
N PRO A 219 -3.76 -9.01 5.64
CA PRO A 219 -4.07 -8.18 4.49
C PRO A 219 -5.30 -7.29 4.69
N GLU A 220 -6.15 -7.60 5.67
CA GLU A 220 -7.31 -6.79 6.09
C GLU A 220 -6.91 -5.50 6.81
N ILE A 221 -5.70 -5.43 7.41
CA ILE A 221 -5.19 -4.21 8.04
C ILE A 221 -4.84 -3.20 6.96
N VAL A 222 -5.46 -2.03 7.03
CA VAL A 222 -5.23 -0.96 6.05
C VAL A 222 -4.09 -0.07 6.51
N THR A 223 -3.14 0.22 5.61
CA THR A 223 -1.96 1.00 5.96
C THR A 223 -1.93 2.34 5.23
N VAL A 224 -1.74 3.40 6.01
CA VAL A 224 -1.48 4.77 5.56
C VAL A 224 -0.02 5.11 5.88
N MET A 225 0.74 5.52 4.87
CA MET A 225 2.15 5.88 5.05
C MET A 225 2.35 7.39 5.02
N LEU A 226 3.09 7.90 6.00
CA LEU A 226 3.50 9.30 6.08
C LEU A 226 4.87 9.44 5.40
N THR A 227 4.95 10.24 4.32
CA THR A 227 6.15 10.30 3.46
C THR A 227 6.76 11.69 3.43
N ALA A 228 8.10 11.76 3.37
CA ALA A 228 8.85 12.97 3.04
C ALA A 228 9.18 12.99 1.53
N GLU A 229 9.50 14.17 0.97
CA GLU A 229 9.87 14.30 -0.45
C GLU A 229 11.11 13.47 -0.86
N SER A 230 11.99 13.16 0.09
CA SER A 230 13.19 12.35 -0.12
C SER A 230 12.93 10.85 -0.34
N ASP A 231 11.70 10.39 -0.18
CA ASP A 231 11.38 8.96 -0.06
C ASP A 231 10.91 8.30 -1.38
N SER A 232 11.19 8.89 -2.54
CA SER A 232 10.65 8.45 -3.85
C SER A 232 10.90 6.98 -4.18
N GLU A 233 12.12 6.51 -3.98
CA GLU A 233 12.49 5.11 -4.25
C GLU A 233 11.80 4.15 -3.28
N THR A 234 11.76 4.53 -2.01
CA THR A 234 11.05 3.80 -0.95
C THR A 234 9.56 3.71 -1.25
N VAL A 235 8.94 4.82 -1.69
CA VAL A 235 7.51 4.86 -2.04
C VAL A 235 7.19 3.92 -3.19
N THR A 236 7.97 3.95 -4.27
CA THR A 236 7.78 3.04 -5.42
C THR A 236 7.90 1.57 -5.01
N THR A 237 8.90 1.24 -4.20
CA THR A 237 9.11 -0.11 -3.66
C THR A 237 7.94 -0.54 -2.78
N LEU A 238 7.46 0.35 -1.92
CA LEU A 238 6.32 0.08 -1.03
C LEU A 238 5.03 -0.19 -1.80
N ILE A 239 4.76 0.56 -2.86
CA ILE A 239 3.58 0.36 -3.68
C ILE A 239 3.64 -1.02 -4.32
N ASN A 240 4.77 -1.36 -4.93
CA ASN A 240 4.93 -2.63 -5.63
C ASN A 240 4.97 -3.85 -4.70
N GLN A 241 5.41 -3.69 -3.46
CA GLN A 241 5.62 -4.80 -2.53
C GLN A 241 4.74 -4.74 -1.27
N GLY A 242 4.23 -3.58 -0.89
CA GLY A 242 3.54 -3.37 0.38
C GLY A 242 2.05 -3.13 0.30
N GLN A 243 1.52 -2.84 -0.89
CA GLN A 243 0.12 -2.47 -1.09
C GLN A 243 -0.39 -1.47 -0.03
N ILE A 244 0.25 -0.32 -0.03
CA ILE A 244 -0.14 0.80 0.81
C ILE A 244 -1.45 1.38 0.29
N TYR A 245 -2.40 1.61 1.19
CA TYR A 245 -3.70 2.15 0.83
C TYR A 245 -3.61 3.61 0.38
N ARG A 246 -2.90 4.42 1.18
CA ARG A 246 -2.71 5.85 0.89
C ARG A 246 -1.35 6.34 1.40
N PHE A 247 -0.85 7.36 0.73
CA PHE A 247 0.29 8.13 1.20
C PHE A 247 -0.14 9.54 1.60
N VAL A 248 0.39 10.01 2.74
CA VAL A 248 0.19 11.37 3.22
C VAL A 248 1.54 12.07 3.23
N PRO A 249 1.77 13.05 2.33
CA PRO A 249 3.03 13.77 2.28
C PRO A 249 3.20 14.69 3.49
N LYS A 250 4.42 14.78 4.00
CA LYS A 250 4.83 15.78 4.99
C LYS A 250 5.19 17.10 4.28
N PRO A 251 4.83 18.28 4.77
CA PRO A 251 4.11 18.55 6.04
C PRO A 251 2.63 18.14 5.96
N ILE A 252 2.14 17.54 7.04
CA ILE A 252 0.81 16.96 7.10
C ILE A 252 -0.25 18.05 7.26
N ARG A 253 -1.27 18.02 6.40
CA ARG A 253 -2.46 18.86 6.53
C ARG A 253 -3.53 18.10 7.30
N PRO A 254 -4.01 18.59 8.46
CA PRO A 254 -4.96 17.86 9.31
C PRO A 254 -6.23 17.42 8.61
N GLY A 255 -6.87 18.28 7.81
CA GLY A 255 -8.06 17.94 7.04
C GLY A 255 -7.82 16.78 6.08
N TYR A 256 -6.71 16.81 5.33
CA TYR A 256 -6.36 15.72 4.42
C TYR A 256 -6.07 14.41 5.17
N LEU A 257 -5.36 14.47 6.30
CA LEU A 257 -5.12 13.27 7.13
C LEU A 257 -6.44 12.68 7.66
N LYS A 258 -7.39 13.54 8.08
CA LYS A 258 -8.73 13.12 8.52
C LYS A 258 -9.47 12.36 7.42
N LEU A 259 -9.49 12.91 6.20
CA LEU A 259 -10.10 12.27 5.03
C LEU A 259 -9.49 10.89 4.78
N VAL A 260 -8.16 10.80 4.77
CA VAL A 260 -7.44 9.54 4.51
C VAL A 260 -7.69 8.50 5.60
N ILE A 261 -7.71 8.90 6.88
CA ILE A 261 -8.01 7.99 8.01
C ILE A 261 -9.45 7.46 7.90
N ASN A 262 -10.41 8.33 7.60
CA ASN A 262 -11.81 7.93 7.48
C ASN A 262 -12.00 6.92 6.33
N SER A 263 -11.43 7.21 5.17
CA SER A 263 -11.42 6.29 4.04
C SER A 263 -10.73 4.96 4.37
N ALA A 264 -9.64 4.97 5.14
CA ALA A 264 -8.94 3.76 5.55
C ALA A 264 -9.76 2.89 6.50
N LEU A 265 -10.52 3.50 7.41
CA LEU A 265 -11.44 2.79 8.31
C LEU A 265 -12.60 2.14 7.54
N ILE A 266 -13.15 2.85 6.55
CA ILE A 266 -14.19 2.30 5.65
C ILE A 266 -13.64 1.11 4.88
N LYS A 267 -12.44 1.25 4.30
CA LYS A 267 -11.76 0.18 3.55
C LYS A 267 -11.52 -1.05 4.41
N HIS A 268 -11.03 -0.87 5.64
CA HIS A 268 -10.85 -1.98 6.59
C HIS A 268 -12.17 -2.75 6.82
N LYS A 269 -13.28 -2.03 7.02
CA LYS A 269 -14.59 -2.66 7.21
C LYS A 269 -15.03 -3.46 6.00
N THR A 270 -14.79 -2.94 4.79
CA THR A 270 -15.08 -3.65 3.54
C THR A 270 -14.28 -4.95 3.45
N LEU A 271 -12.96 -4.88 3.66
CA LEU A 271 -12.07 -6.06 3.60
C LEU A 271 -12.38 -7.09 4.69
N SER A 272 -12.77 -6.65 5.89
CA SER A 272 -13.13 -7.54 6.99
C SER A 272 -14.47 -8.26 6.78
N ARG A 273 -15.40 -7.65 6.03
CA ARG A 273 -16.71 -8.25 5.70
C ARG A 273 -16.63 -9.23 4.56
N ASP A 274 -15.77 -8.97 3.57
CA ASP A 274 -15.59 -9.83 2.40
C ASP A 274 -14.10 -10.18 2.22
N PRO A 275 -13.66 -11.31 2.80
CA PRO A 275 -12.26 -11.77 2.67
C PRO A 275 -11.84 -12.06 1.21
N ALA A 276 -12.80 -12.28 0.29
CA ALA A 276 -12.45 -12.49 -1.12
C ALA A 276 -11.85 -11.24 -1.77
N LEU A 277 -12.22 -10.04 -1.29
CA LEU A 277 -11.65 -8.77 -1.76
C LEU A 277 -10.17 -8.62 -1.39
N VAL A 278 -9.73 -9.28 -0.33
CA VAL A 278 -8.33 -9.30 0.09
C VAL A 278 -7.41 -9.86 -0.99
N GLY A 279 -7.90 -10.82 -1.80
CA GLY A 279 -7.12 -11.42 -2.88
C GLY A 279 -6.58 -10.43 -3.91
N ARG A 280 -7.27 -9.31 -4.15
CA ARG A 280 -6.78 -8.21 -5.02
C ARG A 280 -5.57 -7.47 -4.45
N HIS A 281 -5.32 -7.65 -3.17
CA HIS A 281 -4.28 -6.97 -2.39
C HIS A 281 -3.16 -7.93 -1.94
N VAL A 282 -3.06 -9.12 -2.53
CA VAL A 282 -2.02 -10.10 -2.17
C VAL A 282 -0.64 -9.59 -2.57
N VAL A 283 0.24 -9.55 -1.60
CA VAL A 283 1.66 -9.19 -1.76
C VAL A 283 2.46 -10.47 -2.04
N GLU A 284 3.50 -10.39 -2.85
CA GLU A 284 4.45 -11.49 -3.01
C GLU A 284 5.01 -11.89 -1.65
N ARG A 285 5.06 -13.21 -1.38
CA ARG A 285 5.57 -13.72 -0.11
C ARG A 285 7.00 -13.24 0.10
N THR A 286 7.21 -12.48 1.16
CA THR A 286 8.55 -12.15 1.63
C THR A 286 9.28 -13.43 2.06
N SER A 287 10.56 -13.54 1.69
CA SER A 287 11.38 -14.69 2.09
C SER A 287 11.50 -14.76 3.64
N ASP A 288 11.59 -15.98 4.19
CA ASP A 288 11.73 -16.20 5.63
C ASP A 288 12.92 -15.41 6.23
N GLY A 289 13.99 -15.22 5.45
CA GLY A 289 15.14 -14.41 5.85
C GLY A 289 14.83 -12.91 6.07
N ALA A 290 13.78 -12.35 5.46
CA ALA A 290 13.40 -10.95 5.69
C ALA A 290 12.78 -10.77 7.10
N MET A 291 12.07 -11.77 7.58
CA MET A 291 11.48 -11.76 8.93
C MET A 291 12.57 -11.89 10.00
N GLU A 292 13.52 -12.82 9.82
CA GLU A 292 14.64 -13.00 10.75
C GLU A 292 15.52 -11.75 10.82
N SER A 293 15.79 -11.13 9.66
CA SER A 293 16.55 -9.88 9.60
C SER A 293 15.83 -8.74 10.33
N LEU A 294 14.53 -8.55 10.13
CA LEU A 294 13.77 -7.51 10.84
C LEU A 294 13.75 -7.79 12.35
N MET A 295 13.57 -9.04 12.75
CA MET A 295 13.59 -9.42 14.16
C MET A 295 14.94 -9.11 14.82
N ALA A 296 16.05 -9.41 14.16
CA ALA A 296 17.39 -9.09 14.63
C ALA A 296 17.60 -7.57 14.77
N ASP A 297 17.16 -6.79 13.78
CA ASP A 297 17.27 -5.34 13.80
C ASP A 297 16.43 -4.71 14.94
N VAL A 298 15.19 -5.20 15.13
CA VAL A 298 14.31 -4.74 16.23
C VAL A 298 14.89 -5.08 17.59
N GLN A 299 15.44 -6.29 17.78
CA GLN A 299 16.09 -6.70 19.01
C GLN A 299 17.32 -5.86 19.32
N LYS A 300 18.16 -5.59 18.31
CA LYS A 300 19.34 -4.73 18.44
C LYS A 300 18.97 -3.30 18.81
N ALA A 301 17.96 -2.74 18.18
CA ALA A 301 17.47 -1.39 18.50
C ALA A 301 16.87 -1.30 19.91
N ALA A 302 16.12 -2.31 20.34
CA ALA A 302 15.57 -2.39 21.70
C ALA A 302 16.67 -2.47 22.77
N ALA A 303 17.79 -3.14 22.47
CA ALA A 303 18.94 -3.22 23.38
C ALA A 303 19.68 -1.88 23.57
N LEU A 304 19.61 -0.99 22.56
CA LEU A 304 20.27 0.32 22.57
C LEU A 304 19.37 1.44 23.13
N SER A 305 18.11 1.17 23.42
CA SER A 305 17.15 2.17 23.94
C SER A 305 17.39 2.43 25.43
N PRO A 306 17.46 3.70 25.89
CA PRO A 306 17.81 4.07 27.28
C PRO A 306 16.82 3.55 28.34
N THR A 307 15.60 3.19 27.99
CA THR A 307 14.61 2.56 28.88
C THR A 307 15.01 1.16 29.35
N SER A 308 15.93 0.48 28.65
CA SER A 308 16.44 -0.85 29.04
C SER A 308 17.39 -0.80 30.26
N THR A 309 18.01 0.36 30.52
CA THR A 309 18.95 0.52 31.64
C THR A 309 18.26 0.78 32.99
N ALA A 310 17.08 1.37 33.00
CA ALA A 310 16.34 1.65 34.24
C ALA A 310 15.72 0.37 34.86
N THR A 311 15.38 -0.64 34.05
CA THR A 311 14.80 -1.89 34.53
C THR A 311 15.85 -2.87 35.09
N LYS A 312 17.12 -2.70 34.71
CA LYS A 312 18.22 -3.55 35.24
C LYS A 312 18.64 -3.19 36.68
N ALA A 313 18.36 -1.96 37.15
CA ALA A 313 18.71 -1.53 38.49
C ALA A 313 17.71 -1.96 39.57
N ALA A 314 16.49 -2.42 39.17
CA ALA A 314 15.41 -2.76 40.10
C ALA A 314 15.14 -4.27 40.26
N GLN A 315 15.81 -5.15 39.53
CA GLN A 315 15.60 -6.61 39.62
C GLN A 315 16.92 -7.34 39.84
N GLY A 316 17.34 -7.39 41.07
CA GLY A 316 18.21 -8.44 41.55
C GLY A 316 17.41 -9.70 41.78
N ALA A 317 17.85 -10.83 41.16
CA ALA A 317 17.41 -12.20 41.32
C ALA A 317 16.22 -12.68 40.45
N GLY A 318 16.51 -13.53 39.49
CA GLY A 318 15.64 -14.62 39.00
C GLY A 318 14.97 -14.37 37.64
N GLY A 319 15.41 -15.09 36.62
CA GLY A 319 14.62 -15.39 35.42
C GLY A 319 14.98 -14.56 34.17
N GLY A 320 15.87 -15.05 33.33
CA GLY A 320 16.25 -14.50 32.02
C GLY A 320 15.15 -14.64 30.95
N GLY A 321 14.03 -13.95 31.12
CA GLY A 321 12.94 -13.93 30.15
C GLY A 321 12.41 -12.52 29.85
N GLY A 322 13.29 -11.50 29.96
CA GLY A 322 12.95 -10.11 29.79
C GLY A 322 12.45 -9.73 28.38
N LEU A 323 12.38 -8.45 28.07
CA LEU A 323 11.87 -7.79 26.86
C LEU A 323 12.20 -8.54 25.55
N PHE A 324 13.40 -9.14 25.45
CA PHE A 324 13.85 -9.92 24.28
C PHE A 324 13.04 -11.21 24.05
N GLY A 325 12.70 -11.93 25.10
CA GLY A 325 11.85 -13.13 25.01
C GLY A 325 10.43 -12.77 24.54
N SER A 326 9.91 -11.65 25.03
CA SER A 326 8.60 -11.14 24.67
C SER A 326 8.55 -10.69 23.20
N ILE A 327 9.57 -9.97 22.69
CA ILE A 327 9.66 -9.54 21.30
C ILE A 327 9.78 -10.76 20.37
N SER A 328 10.65 -11.73 20.68
CA SER A 328 10.82 -12.94 19.88
C SER A 328 9.54 -13.79 19.84
N ALA A 329 8.87 -13.97 21.00
CA ALA A 329 7.60 -14.68 21.08
C ALA A 329 6.50 -13.93 20.30
N GLY A 330 6.51 -12.59 20.37
CA GLY A 330 5.61 -11.73 19.62
C GLY A 330 5.77 -11.88 18.11
N PHE A 331 6.99 -11.85 17.61
CA PHE A 331 7.25 -12.09 16.18
C PHE A 331 6.80 -13.48 15.73
N LYS A 332 7.07 -14.53 16.52
CA LYS A 332 6.59 -15.87 16.20
C LYS A 332 5.07 -15.97 16.18
N ARG A 333 4.37 -15.25 17.04
CA ARG A 333 2.91 -15.25 17.08
C ARG A 333 2.29 -14.50 15.89
N LEU A 334 2.88 -13.35 15.49
CA LEU A 334 2.41 -12.55 14.35
C LEU A 334 2.74 -13.17 12.99
N PHE A 335 3.90 -13.81 12.88
CA PHE A 335 4.48 -14.22 11.61
C PHE A 335 4.83 -15.70 11.51
N GLY A 336 4.84 -16.43 12.64
CA GLY A 336 5.08 -17.87 12.70
C GLY A 336 3.79 -18.64 12.47
N GLY A 337 3.70 -19.37 11.37
CA GLY A 337 2.67 -20.34 11.09
C GLY A 337 3.29 -21.52 10.41
#